data_2b31acf1afa79ca8ffb2f1094636878d
#
_entry.id   2b31acf1afa79ca8ffb2f1094636878d
#
_cell.length_a   1.000
_cell.length_b   1.000
_cell.length_c   1.000
_cell.angle_alpha   90.00
_cell.angle_beta   90.00
_cell.angle_gamma   90.00
#
_symmetry.space_group_name_H-M   'P 1'
#
loop_
_entity.id
_entity.type
_entity.pdbx_description
1 polymer ?
#
loop_
_entity_poly.entity_id
_entity_poly.type
_entity_poly.pdbx_seq_one_letter_code
_entity_poly.pdbx_strand_id
1 'polypeptide(L)'
;MRDQPSSSSSTPASTLDSPLDSPLVSTLSSNIGRIPSLDLEARRQASARLDSLTKPPGSLGRLEKLAADLAAMTGDPLPRVDPAAIIVFAADHGVAAEDVSAFPASVTAQMVANFARGGAAINVFARQINARLEVVDVGVATPSDQVPGVVLDRVRAGSGNIACEDAMSPDEVKAALEVGIRAVERARAAGARCVILGEMGIANTTASSALLAAFTGLSAEEVVGRGTGIDDARLDHKRKVIARALARGTGDTALDTLASLGGLEIAAMAGACLAAAAGRTPVLVDGFIATVAALASTRMAPGVRDYLVFGHRSDEAGHGEALAALGGEPLLSLGLRLGEGSGAALAYPLLASACAMLSEMATFADAGVEGGPSA
;
A
#
# COMPACT_ATOMS: atom_id res chain seq x y z
N MET A 1 -40.57 5.51 -71.33
CA MET A 1 -40.04 6.86 -71.42
C MET A 1 -40.03 7.48 -70.04
N ARG A 2 -38.86 7.86 -69.57
CA ARG A 2 -38.42 8.48 -68.32
C ARG A 2 -37.98 7.55 -67.23
N ASP A 3 -36.67 7.46 -67.23
CA ASP A 3 -35.80 6.97 -66.18
C ASP A 3 -35.96 7.77 -64.88
N GLN A 4 -35.84 7.04 -63.75
CA GLN A 4 -35.48 7.69 -62.49
C GLN A 4 -34.27 6.94 -61.90
N PRO A 5 -33.27 7.65 -61.33
CA PRO A 5 -32.07 7.03 -60.80
C PRO A 5 -32.25 6.58 -59.36
N SER A 6 -31.70 5.44 -59.07
CA SER A 6 -31.57 4.85 -57.75
C SER A 6 -30.61 5.67 -56.87
N SER A 7 -31.09 6.16 -55.71
CA SER A 7 -30.29 6.79 -54.67
C SER A 7 -29.69 5.70 -53.75
N SER A 8 -28.40 5.51 -53.85
CA SER A 8 -27.63 4.74 -52.88
C SER A 8 -27.41 5.54 -51.58
N SER A 9 -28.07 5.16 -50.50
CA SER A 9 -27.79 5.66 -49.18
C SER A 9 -26.57 4.96 -48.61
N SER A 10 -25.44 5.66 -48.52
CA SER A 10 -24.26 5.25 -47.77
C SER A 10 -24.50 5.51 -46.29
N THR A 11 -24.59 4.42 -45.51
CA THR A 11 -24.54 4.44 -44.03
C THR A 11 -23.13 4.83 -43.60
N PRO A 12 -22.95 5.79 -42.70
CA PRO A 12 -21.61 6.04 -42.15
C PRO A 12 -21.20 4.90 -41.24
N ALA A 13 -19.95 4.41 -41.42
CA ALA A 13 -19.30 3.45 -40.57
C ALA A 13 -19.17 4.02 -39.16
N SER A 14 -19.70 3.30 -38.18
CA SER A 14 -19.45 3.60 -36.76
C SER A 14 -17.97 3.42 -36.50
N THR A 15 -17.31 4.48 -36.10
CA THR A 15 -15.97 4.43 -35.50
C THR A 15 -16.06 3.60 -34.21
N LEU A 16 -15.44 2.43 -34.23
CA LEU A 16 -15.19 1.64 -33.04
C LEU A 16 -14.27 2.45 -32.13
N ASP A 17 -14.81 2.92 -31.00
CA ASP A 17 -14.01 3.51 -29.93
C ASP A 17 -12.91 2.54 -29.53
N SER A 18 -11.67 3.02 -29.58
CA SER A 18 -10.50 2.27 -29.12
C SER A 18 -10.62 1.97 -27.64
N PRO A 19 -10.26 0.75 -27.17
CA PRO A 19 -10.32 0.39 -25.75
C PRO A 19 -9.44 1.25 -24.82
N LEU A 20 -8.65 2.18 -25.38
CA LEU A 20 -7.71 3.05 -24.66
C LEU A 20 -8.31 4.35 -24.10
N ASP A 21 -9.56 4.68 -24.45
CA ASP A 21 -10.22 5.95 -24.06
C ASP A 21 -11.18 5.82 -22.87
N SER A 22 -11.09 4.77 -22.07
CA SER A 22 -11.85 4.67 -20.82
C SER A 22 -11.29 5.67 -19.79
N PRO A 23 -12.14 6.47 -19.09
CA PRO A 23 -11.72 7.38 -18.02
C PRO A 23 -10.83 6.70 -16.97
N LEU A 24 -11.05 5.41 -16.72
CA LEU A 24 -10.31 4.55 -15.81
C LEU A 24 -8.84 4.38 -16.22
N VAL A 25 -8.56 4.12 -17.51
CA VAL A 25 -7.19 4.00 -18.03
C VAL A 25 -6.45 5.33 -17.94
N SER A 26 -7.15 6.46 -18.06
CA SER A 26 -6.55 7.78 -17.98
C SER A 26 -6.06 8.13 -16.57
N THR A 27 -6.78 7.73 -15.52
CA THR A 27 -6.44 8.06 -14.12
C THR A 27 -5.22 7.28 -13.64
N LEU A 28 -5.17 5.97 -13.88
CA LEU A 28 -4.01 5.12 -13.50
C LEU A 28 -2.75 5.56 -14.26
N SER A 29 -2.83 5.70 -15.59
CA SER A 29 -1.71 6.14 -16.42
C SER A 29 -1.23 7.55 -16.03
N SER A 30 -2.17 8.44 -15.67
CA SER A 30 -1.84 9.78 -15.19
C SER A 30 -1.07 9.76 -13.86
N ASN A 31 -1.45 8.90 -12.91
CA ASN A 31 -0.72 8.78 -11.64
C ASN A 31 0.69 8.20 -11.86
N ILE A 32 0.83 7.14 -12.65
CA ILE A 32 2.13 6.56 -12.98
C ILE A 32 3.05 7.59 -13.66
N GLY A 33 2.56 8.32 -14.63
CA GLY A 33 3.32 9.35 -15.36
C GLY A 33 3.66 10.61 -14.56
N ARG A 34 3.06 10.79 -13.39
CA ARG A 34 3.22 11.98 -12.53
C ARG A 34 4.13 11.78 -11.33
N ILE A 35 4.65 10.58 -11.06
CA ILE A 35 5.50 10.35 -9.89
C ILE A 35 6.79 11.17 -10.06
N PRO A 36 6.98 12.22 -9.24
CA PRO A 36 8.15 13.07 -9.38
C PRO A 36 9.37 12.39 -8.74
N SER A 37 10.56 12.70 -9.26
CA SER A 37 11.81 12.36 -8.57
C SER A 37 11.90 13.09 -7.23
N LEU A 38 12.69 12.52 -6.30
CA LEU A 38 12.99 13.16 -5.02
C LEU A 38 13.59 14.54 -5.22
N ASP A 39 13.24 15.48 -4.34
CA ASP A 39 13.82 16.80 -4.32
C ASP A 39 15.16 16.78 -3.57
N LEU A 40 16.25 16.68 -4.34
CA LEU A 40 17.61 16.60 -3.78
C LEU A 40 18.05 17.94 -3.17
N GLU A 41 17.47 19.05 -3.60
CA GLU A 41 17.77 20.36 -3.02
C GLU A 41 17.14 20.49 -1.63
N ALA A 42 15.86 20.11 -1.47
CA ALA A 42 15.21 20.05 -0.17
C ALA A 42 15.97 19.12 0.81
N ARG A 43 16.42 17.95 0.32
CA ARG A 43 17.28 17.03 1.10
C ARG A 43 18.56 17.71 1.55
N ARG A 44 19.26 18.39 0.65
CA ARG A 44 20.53 19.07 0.94
C ARG A 44 20.35 20.17 1.99
N GLN A 45 19.29 20.97 1.89
CA GLN A 45 18.96 22.01 2.86
C GLN A 45 18.63 21.43 4.23
N ALA A 46 17.81 20.36 4.27
CA ALA A 46 17.51 19.66 5.52
C ALA A 46 18.78 19.09 6.18
N SER A 47 19.67 18.47 5.38
CA SER A 47 20.95 17.95 5.89
C SER A 47 21.85 19.05 6.45
N ALA A 48 21.99 20.16 5.75
CA ALA A 48 22.78 21.30 6.23
C ALA A 48 22.21 21.87 7.54
N ARG A 49 20.88 21.92 7.68
CA ARG A 49 20.24 22.33 8.94
C ARG A 49 20.52 21.32 10.05
N LEU A 50 20.40 19.99 9.80
CA LEU A 50 20.71 18.93 10.77
C LEU A 50 22.12 19.05 11.35
N ASP A 51 23.11 19.43 10.51
CA ASP A 51 24.49 19.62 10.92
C ASP A 51 24.68 20.87 11.80
N SER A 52 23.78 21.85 11.68
CA SER A 52 23.82 23.10 12.49
C SER A 52 23.12 23.01 13.83
N LEU A 53 22.33 21.96 14.08
CA LEU A 53 21.57 21.78 15.32
C LEU A 53 22.48 21.47 16.51
N THR A 54 22.03 21.81 17.75
CA THR A 54 22.77 21.65 19.01
C THR A 54 22.98 20.19 19.40
N LYS A 55 23.67 19.44 18.55
CA LYS A 55 24.01 18.02 18.71
C LYS A 55 25.28 17.68 17.93
N PRO A 56 26.04 16.67 18.31
CA PRO A 56 27.10 16.15 17.47
C PRO A 56 26.53 15.67 16.11
N PRO A 57 27.18 15.95 14.97
CA PRO A 57 26.74 15.45 13.66
C PRO A 57 26.53 13.94 13.68
N GLY A 58 25.41 13.46 13.12
CA GLY A 58 25.07 12.05 13.03
C GLY A 58 24.65 11.36 14.35
N SER A 59 24.63 12.07 15.49
CA SER A 59 24.38 11.48 16.82
C SER A 59 22.97 10.92 17.01
N LEU A 60 21.99 11.34 16.19
CA LEU A 60 20.63 10.81 16.17
C LEU A 60 20.42 9.75 15.07
N GLY A 61 21.50 9.34 14.41
CA GLY A 61 21.56 8.17 13.51
C GLY A 61 20.46 8.17 12.44
N ARG A 62 19.69 7.09 12.37
CA ARG A 62 18.63 6.92 11.35
C ARG A 62 17.54 8.00 11.38
N LEU A 63 17.32 8.67 12.51
CA LEU A 63 16.32 9.74 12.61
C LEU A 63 16.71 10.96 11.75
N GLU A 64 18.00 11.28 11.66
CA GLU A 64 18.50 12.33 10.80
C GLU A 64 18.33 12.01 9.32
N LYS A 65 18.68 10.76 8.94
CA LYS A 65 18.45 10.27 7.58
C LYS A 65 16.96 10.32 7.22
N LEU A 66 16.08 9.89 8.13
CA LEU A 66 14.63 9.91 7.93
C LEU A 66 14.11 11.33 7.69
N ALA A 67 14.57 12.31 8.48
CA ALA A 67 14.20 13.72 8.30
C ALA A 67 14.61 14.26 6.91
N ALA A 68 15.85 13.96 6.48
CA ALA A 68 16.34 14.35 5.16
C ALA A 68 15.61 13.64 4.02
N ASP A 69 15.26 12.34 4.19
CA ASP A 69 14.47 11.58 3.22
C ASP A 69 13.05 12.15 3.10
N LEU A 70 12.39 12.48 4.22
CA LEU A 70 11.07 13.13 4.23
C LEU A 70 11.11 14.50 3.55
N ALA A 71 12.18 15.28 3.74
CA ALA A 71 12.35 16.55 3.02
C ALA A 71 12.43 16.33 1.50
N ALA A 72 13.17 15.32 1.05
CA ALA A 72 13.25 14.98 -0.37
C ALA A 72 11.91 14.50 -0.95
N MET A 73 11.16 13.69 -0.20
CA MET A 73 9.83 13.18 -0.61
C MET A 73 8.84 14.32 -0.79
N THR A 74 8.75 15.21 0.19
CA THR A 74 7.77 16.30 0.22
C THR A 74 8.17 17.51 -0.64
N GLY A 75 9.47 17.68 -0.93
CA GLY A 75 10.01 18.88 -1.57
C GLY A 75 10.05 20.08 -0.63
N ASP A 76 10.00 19.85 0.68
CA ASP A 76 10.05 20.88 1.72
C ASP A 76 11.27 20.63 2.62
N PRO A 77 12.21 21.56 2.76
CA PRO A 77 13.36 21.42 3.67
C PRO A 77 12.99 21.24 5.13
N LEU A 78 11.77 21.66 5.52
CA LEU A 78 11.19 21.49 6.86
C LEU A 78 9.90 20.66 6.76
N PRO A 79 10.01 19.35 6.44
CA PRO A 79 8.86 18.53 6.11
C PRO A 79 7.92 18.37 7.30
N ARG A 80 6.65 18.14 6.98
CA ARG A 80 5.62 17.80 7.96
C ARG A 80 4.91 16.55 7.53
N VAL A 81 4.66 15.66 8.48
CA VAL A 81 3.92 14.41 8.28
C VAL A 81 2.57 14.40 8.99
N ASP A 82 2.28 15.42 9.78
CA ASP A 82 1.02 15.62 10.51
C ASP A 82 0.06 16.53 9.73
N PRO A 83 -1.23 16.21 9.72
CA PRO A 83 -1.85 14.99 10.23
C PRO A 83 -1.61 13.77 9.32
N ALA A 84 -1.56 12.58 9.93
CA ALA A 84 -1.59 11.32 9.20
C ALA A 84 -3.02 10.87 8.90
N ALA A 85 -3.18 10.09 7.82
CA ALA A 85 -4.40 9.32 7.57
C ALA A 85 -4.07 7.83 7.53
N ILE A 86 -4.89 7.02 8.18
CA ILE A 86 -4.87 5.57 8.13
C ILE A 86 -6.00 5.13 7.23
N ILE A 87 -5.71 4.26 6.24
CA ILE A 87 -6.70 3.72 5.33
C ILE A 87 -6.63 2.19 5.40
N VAL A 88 -7.70 1.56 5.88
CA VAL A 88 -7.83 0.10 5.95
C VAL A 88 -8.69 -0.36 4.80
N PHE A 89 -8.10 -1.10 3.87
CA PHE A 89 -8.82 -1.72 2.75
C PHE A 89 -9.26 -3.14 3.13
N ALA A 90 -10.51 -3.49 2.86
CA ALA A 90 -11.06 -4.79 3.22
C ALA A 90 -11.60 -5.53 2.00
N ALA A 91 -11.25 -6.83 1.88
CA ALA A 91 -11.81 -7.73 0.89
C ALA A 91 -11.71 -9.20 1.33
N ASP A 92 -12.58 -10.04 0.79
CA ASP A 92 -12.49 -11.48 0.95
C ASP A 92 -11.71 -12.14 -0.20
N HIS A 93 -11.10 -13.28 0.11
CA HIS A 93 -10.30 -14.07 -0.82
C HIS A 93 -10.94 -15.43 -1.10
N GLY A 94 -11.17 -15.77 -2.38
CA GLY A 94 -11.71 -17.06 -2.78
C GLY A 94 -10.82 -18.23 -2.36
N VAL A 95 -9.51 -18.03 -2.21
CA VAL A 95 -8.57 -19.05 -1.73
C VAL A 95 -8.82 -19.46 -0.27
N ALA A 96 -9.64 -18.76 0.48
CA ALA A 96 -10.09 -19.20 1.81
C ALA A 96 -10.85 -20.54 1.76
N ALA A 97 -11.46 -20.88 0.62
CA ALA A 97 -12.10 -22.17 0.40
C ALA A 97 -11.13 -23.37 0.42
N GLU A 98 -9.82 -23.12 0.29
CA GLU A 98 -8.76 -24.13 0.37
C GLU A 98 -8.31 -24.44 1.81
N ASP A 99 -8.99 -23.97 2.83
CA ASP A 99 -8.65 -24.20 4.27
C ASP A 99 -7.22 -23.75 4.65
N VAL A 100 -6.76 -22.64 4.08
CA VAL A 100 -5.40 -22.06 4.28
C VAL A 100 -5.31 -21.09 5.44
N SER A 101 -6.40 -20.86 6.16
CA SER A 101 -6.49 -19.93 7.30
C SER A 101 -7.06 -20.63 8.54
N ALA A 102 -6.66 -20.17 9.74
CA ALA A 102 -7.22 -20.65 11.00
C ALA A 102 -8.64 -20.10 11.28
N PHE A 103 -9.00 -18.99 10.61
CA PHE A 103 -10.30 -18.34 10.78
C PHE A 103 -11.16 -18.47 9.52
N PRO A 104 -12.49 -18.57 9.67
CA PRO A 104 -13.42 -18.58 8.54
C PRO A 104 -13.48 -17.21 7.86
N ALA A 105 -13.81 -17.16 6.57
CA ALA A 105 -13.93 -15.93 5.79
C ALA A 105 -14.88 -14.89 6.40
N SER A 106 -15.94 -15.33 7.10
CA SER A 106 -16.89 -14.43 7.79
C SER A 106 -16.25 -13.45 8.79
N VAL A 107 -15.02 -13.74 9.25
CA VAL A 107 -14.28 -12.86 10.16
C VAL A 107 -13.93 -11.54 9.47
N THR A 108 -13.73 -11.51 8.15
CA THR A 108 -13.49 -10.26 7.40
C THR A 108 -14.61 -9.24 7.66
N ALA A 109 -15.87 -9.62 7.43
CA ALA A 109 -17.01 -8.73 7.66
C ALA A 109 -17.18 -8.34 9.14
N GLN A 110 -16.91 -9.28 10.06
CA GLN A 110 -16.94 -9.01 11.50
C GLN A 110 -15.89 -7.97 11.92
N MET A 111 -14.70 -8.04 11.34
CA MET A 111 -13.64 -7.07 11.59
C MET A 111 -13.94 -5.71 10.97
N VAL A 112 -14.53 -5.64 9.78
CA VAL A 112 -15.02 -4.38 9.19
C VAL A 112 -16.01 -3.70 10.13
N ALA A 113 -16.96 -4.44 10.67
CA ALA A 113 -17.90 -3.92 11.67
C ALA A 113 -17.20 -3.51 12.99
N ASN A 114 -16.12 -4.20 13.39
CA ASN A 114 -15.34 -3.84 14.57
C ASN A 114 -14.53 -2.55 14.35
N PHE A 115 -13.93 -2.37 13.18
CA PHE A 115 -13.26 -1.11 12.80
C PHE A 115 -14.23 0.07 12.84
N ALA A 116 -15.42 -0.10 12.28
CA ALA A 116 -16.44 0.95 12.28
C ALA A 116 -16.90 1.35 13.69
N ARG A 117 -16.96 0.38 14.61
CA ARG A 117 -17.28 0.62 16.03
C ARG A 117 -16.11 1.16 16.86
N GLY A 118 -14.90 1.24 16.30
CA GLY A 118 -13.72 1.77 16.99
C GLY A 118 -13.04 0.81 17.96
N GLY A 119 -13.27 -0.52 17.82
CA GLY A 119 -12.83 -1.54 18.77
C GLY A 119 -11.55 -2.30 18.41
N ALA A 120 -11.02 -2.14 17.20
CA ALA A 120 -9.82 -2.84 16.77
C ALA A 120 -8.53 -2.15 17.24
N ALA A 121 -7.39 -2.84 17.14
CA ALA A 121 -6.10 -2.30 17.53
C ALA A 121 -5.77 -1.00 16.78
N ILE A 122 -6.00 -0.98 15.46
CA ILE A 122 -5.74 0.21 14.65
C ILE A 122 -6.57 1.42 15.09
N ASN A 123 -7.79 1.22 15.56
CA ASN A 123 -8.61 2.31 16.08
C ASN A 123 -7.98 2.95 17.33
N VAL A 124 -7.41 2.11 18.21
CA VAL A 124 -6.71 2.58 19.43
C VAL A 124 -5.50 3.38 19.05
N PHE A 125 -4.68 2.85 18.14
CA PHE A 125 -3.44 3.51 17.70
C PHE A 125 -3.73 4.77 16.88
N ALA A 126 -4.79 4.78 16.05
CA ALA A 126 -5.23 5.97 15.33
C ALA A 126 -5.56 7.13 16.28
N ARG A 127 -6.30 6.83 17.36
CA ARG A 127 -6.61 7.83 18.40
C ARG A 127 -5.35 8.32 19.12
N GLN A 128 -4.40 7.42 19.42
CA GLN A 128 -3.16 7.77 20.09
C GLN A 128 -2.29 8.74 19.29
N ILE A 129 -2.23 8.59 17.97
CA ILE A 129 -1.45 9.44 17.09
C ILE A 129 -2.28 10.57 16.45
N ASN A 130 -3.53 10.73 16.88
CA ASN A 130 -4.48 11.71 16.34
C ASN A 130 -4.64 11.62 14.80
N ALA A 131 -4.60 10.39 14.26
CA ALA A 131 -4.79 10.14 12.84
C ALA A 131 -6.27 9.91 12.51
N ARG A 132 -6.69 10.38 11.32
CA ARG A 132 -7.98 9.99 10.76
C ARG A 132 -7.89 8.55 10.27
N LEU A 133 -8.88 7.74 10.63
CA LEU A 133 -9.04 6.37 10.14
C LEU A 133 -10.22 6.30 9.17
N GLU A 134 -9.97 5.74 7.98
CA GLU A 134 -10.97 5.39 6.98
C GLU A 134 -10.94 3.88 6.74
N VAL A 135 -12.11 3.25 6.69
CA VAL A 135 -12.27 1.83 6.32
C VAL A 135 -12.97 1.75 4.98
N VAL A 136 -12.38 1.06 4.02
CA VAL A 136 -12.87 0.96 2.65
C VAL A 136 -13.20 -0.48 2.32
N ASP A 137 -14.47 -0.77 2.05
CA ASP A 137 -14.90 -2.07 1.51
C ASP A 137 -14.59 -2.08 0.01
N VAL A 138 -13.56 -2.84 -0.38
CA VAL A 138 -13.15 -3.04 -1.78
C VAL A 138 -13.77 -4.32 -2.35
N GLY A 139 -14.09 -5.28 -1.47
CA GLY A 139 -14.59 -6.56 -1.92
C GLY A 139 -14.95 -7.54 -0.78
N VAL A 140 -15.58 -7.08 0.28
CA VAL A 140 -16.09 -7.97 1.32
C VAL A 140 -17.29 -8.75 0.78
N ALA A 141 -17.28 -10.08 0.87
CA ALA A 141 -18.34 -10.92 0.30
C ALA A 141 -19.70 -10.70 0.98
N THR A 142 -19.69 -10.56 2.31
CA THR A 142 -20.88 -10.17 3.05
C THR A 142 -21.11 -8.66 2.90
N PRO A 143 -22.32 -8.21 2.54
CA PRO A 143 -22.60 -6.78 2.39
C PRO A 143 -22.26 -5.96 3.65
N SER A 144 -21.53 -4.86 3.47
CA SER A 144 -21.18 -3.92 4.54
C SER A 144 -21.95 -2.60 4.46
N ASP A 145 -22.95 -2.50 3.59
CA ASP A 145 -23.82 -1.32 3.37
C ASP A 145 -24.61 -0.91 4.62
N GLN A 146 -24.83 -1.85 5.55
CA GLN A 146 -25.46 -1.59 6.83
C GLN A 146 -24.48 -1.18 7.93
N VAL A 147 -23.17 -1.07 7.65
CA VAL A 147 -22.15 -0.69 8.62
C VAL A 147 -21.81 0.79 8.50
N PRO A 148 -22.29 1.65 9.44
CA PRO A 148 -22.05 3.08 9.35
C PRO A 148 -20.55 3.41 9.42
N GLY A 149 -20.11 4.38 8.60
CA GLY A 149 -18.72 4.87 8.61
C GLY A 149 -17.75 4.04 7.75
N VAL A 150 -18.22 2.99 7.08
CA VAL A 150 -17.46 2.28 6.04
C VAL A 150 -17.67 2.95 4.69
N VAL A 151 -16.60 3.21 3.96
CA VAL A 151 -16.66 3.67 2.58
C VAL A 151 -16.93 2.45 1.69
N LEU A 152 -18.06 2.48 0.99
CA LEU A 152 -18.45 1.42 0.05
C LEU A 152 -17.87 1.75 -1.33
N ASP A 153 -16.78 1.12 -1.67
CA ASP A 153 -16.12 1.28 -2.99
C ASP A 153 -15.80 -0.12 -3.55
N ARG A 154 -16.79 -1.00 -3.47
CA ARG A 154 -16.71 -2.42 -3.78
C ARG A 154 -16.60 -2.65 -5.28
N VAL A 155 -15.55 -3.39 -5.69
CA VAL A 155 -15.36 -3.83 -7.07
C VAL A 155 -16.16 -5.11 -7.35
N ARG A 156 -16.04 -6.10 -6.45
CA ARG A 156 -16.81 -7.37 -6.49
C ARG A 156 -16.88 -7.98 -5.09
N ALA A 157 -17.67 -9.04 -4.93
CA ALA A 157 -17.84 -9.77 -3.68
C ALA A 157 -16.76 -10.87 -3.54
N GLY A 158 -15.59 -10.49 -3.07
CA GLY A 158 -14.42 -11.37 -2.91
C GLY A 158 -13.66 -11.62 -4.23
N SER A 159 -12.38 -11.99 -4.14
CA SER A 159 -11.58 -12.42 -5.28
C SER A 159 -11.89 -13.87 -5.69
N GLY A 160 -11.46 -14.27 -6.88
CA GLY A 160 -11.45 -15.69 -7.28
C GLY A 160 -10.50 -16.54 -6.43
N ASN A 161 -10.65 -17.86 -6.48
CA ASN A 161 -9.73 -18.80 -5.84
C ASN A 161 -8.47 -18.96 -6.69
N ILE A 162 -7.37 -18.32 -6.30
CA ILE A 162 -6.10 -18.31 -7.03
C ILE A 162 -5.52 -19.72 -7.29
N ALA A 163 -5.95 -20.73 -6.55
CA ALA A 163 -5.53 -22.09 -6.79
C ALA A 163 -6.20 -22.73 -8.03
N CYS A 164 -7.32 -22.16 -8.51
CA CYS A 164 -8.15 -22.72 -9.58
C CYS A 164 -8.40 -21.73 -10.72
N GLU A 165 -8.46 -20.44 -10.43
CA GLU A 165 -8.83 -19.37 -11.35
C GLU A 165 -8.08 -18.06 -11.02
N ASP A 166 -8.19 -17.07 -11.86
CA ASP A 166 -7.63 -15.75 -11.59
C ASP A 166 -8.37 -15.05 -10.44
N ALA A 167 -7.61 -14.32 -9.61
CA ALA A 167 -8.18 -13.54 -8.50
C ALA A 167 -9.15 -12.49 -9.01
N MET A 168 -8.82 -11.83 -10.11
CA MET A 168 -9.55 -10.71 -10.69
C MET A 168 -9.41 -10.72 -12.21
N SER A 169 -10.40 -10.20 -12.92
CA SER A 169 -10.22 -9.80 -14.32
C SER A 169 -9.29 -8.57 -14.43
N PRO A 170 -8.70 -8.29 -15.60
CA PRO A 170 -7.89 -7.09 -15.83
C PRO A 170 -8.62 -5.78 -15.50
N ASP A 171 -9.92 -5.70 -15.74
CA ASP A 171 -10.71 -4.50 -15.44
C ASP A 171 -11.01 -4.37 -13.94
N GLU A 172 -11.21 -5.50 -13.23
CA GLU A 172 -11.36 -5.50 -11.78
C GLU A 172 -10.05 -5.08 -11.08
N VAL A 173 -8.87 -5.46 -11.58
CA VAL A 173 -7.58 -4.96 -11.07
C VAL A 173 -7.48 -3.45 -11.21
N LYS A 174 -7.79 -2.90 -12.38
CA LYS A 174 -7.79 -1.45 -12.61
C LYS A 174 -8.76 -0.74 -11.68
N ALA A 175 -9.98 -1.26 -11.56
CA ALA A 175 -10.99 -0.70 -10.65
C ALA A 175 -10.51 -0.71 -9.19
N ALA A 176 -9.88 -1.80 -8.73
CA ALA A 176 -9.35 -1.90 -7.37
C ALA A 176 -8.18 -0.94 -7.13
N LEU A 177 -7.25 -0.79 -8.09
CA LEU A 177 -6.20 0.24 -8.03
C LEU A 177 -6.80 1.64 -7.87
N GLU A 178 -7.87 1.95 -8.60
CA GLU A 178 -8.53 3.24 -8.53
C GLU A 178 -9.26 3.49 -7.21
N VAL A 179 -9.79 2.45 -6.56
CA VAL A 179 -10.30 2.57 -5.18
C VAL A 179 -9.20 3.13 -4.28
N GLY A 180 -7.98 2.59 -4.38
CA GLY A 180 -6.83 3.05 -3.62
C GLY A 180 -6.45 4.50 -3.94
N ILE A 181 -6.45 4.86 -5.23
CA ILE A 181 -6.18 6.23 -5.69
C ILE A 181 -7.19 7.20 -5.07
N ARG A 182 -8.49 6.91 -5.20
CA ARG A 182 -9.55 7.76 -4.63
C ARG A 182 -9.46 7.89 -3.12
N ALA A 183 -9.09 6.83 -2.41
CA ALA A 183 -8.93 6.86 -0.95
C ALA A 183 -7.80 7.83 -0.53
N VAL A 184 -6.66 7.79 -1.20
CA VAL A 184 -5.55 8.72 -0.95
C VAL A 184 -5.93 10.16 -1.32
N GLU A 185 -6.63 10.36 -2.43
CA GLU A 185 -7.12 11.69 -2.82
C GLU A 185 -8.07 12.27 -1.77
N ARG A 186 -8.99 11.48 -1.22
CA ARG A 186 -9.85 11.89 -0.09
C ARG A 186 -9.02 12.24 1.15
N ALA A 187 -8.04 11.41 1.51
CA ALA A 187 -7.16 11.66 2.65
C ALA A 187 -6.39 12.97 2.49
N ARG A 188 -5.79 13.21 1.33
CA ARG A 188 -5.04 14.44 1.02
C ARG A 188 -5.95 15.67 0.97
N ALA A 189 -7.14 15.56 0.39
CA ALA A 189 -8.13 16.64 0.40
C ALA A 189 -8.57 17.01 1.82
N ALA A 190 -8.55 16.04 2.75
CA ALA A 190 -8.78 16.27 4.17
C ALA A 190 -7.53 16.76 4.94
N GLY A 191 -6.43 17.03 4.24
CA GLY A 191 -5.22 17.63 4.79
C GLY A 191 -4.13 16.64 5.22
N ALA A 192 -4.29 15.33 4.95
CA ALA A 192 -3.26 14.35 5.31
C ALA A 192 -1.93 14.62 4.60
N ARG A 193 -0.84 14.52 5.37
CA ARG A 193 0.54 14.72 4.91
C ARG A 193 1.37 13.44 4.92
N CYS A 194 0.83 12.37 5.48
CA CYS A 194 1.37 11.01 5.47
C CYS A 194 0.20 10.04 5.42
N VAL A 195 0.33 8.95 4.68
CA VAL A 195 -0.67 7.87 4.67
C VAL A 195 -0.08 6.60 5.25
N ILE A 196 -0.90 5.90 6.05
CA ILE A 196 -0.64 4.59 6.63
C ILE A 196 -1.62 3.64 5.98
N LEU A 197 -1.12 2.56 5.38
CA LEU A 197 -1.95 1.58 4.69
C LEU A 197 -2.12 0.35 5.57
N GLY A 198 -3.38 0.04 5.87
CA GLY A 198 -3.81 -1.17 6.55
C GLY A 198 -4.68 -2.03 5.66
N GLU A 199 -4.92 -3.25 6.07
CA GLU A 199 -5.71 -4.22 5.32
C GLU A 199 -6.52 -5.14 6.24
N MET A 200 -7.55 -5.75 5.68
CA MET A 200 -8.31 -6.83 6.30
C MET A 200 -8.83 -7.79 5.23
N GLY A 201 -8.41 -9.05 5.31
CA GLY A 201 -8.90 -10.11 4.42
C GLY A 201 -8.46 -11.48 4.90
N ILE A 202 -9.40 -12.34 5.29
CA ILE A 202 -9.03 -13.71 5.67
C ILE A 202 -8.43 -14.44 4.46
N ALA A 203 -7.27 -15.09 4.67
CA ALA A 203 -6.44 -15.77 3.68
C ALA A 203 -5.60 -14.86 2.76
N ASN A 204 -5.57 -13.53 2.97
CA ASN A 204 -4.78 -12.61 2.15
C ASN A 204 -3.25 -12.85 2.22
N THR A 205 -2.73 -13.42 3.32
CA THR A 205 -1.33 -13.86 3.38
C THR A 205 -1.01 -14.95 2.36
N THR A 206 -2.00 -15.74 1.89
CA THR A 206 -1.82 -16.73 0.83
C THR A 206 -1.63 -16.04 -0.53
N ALA A 207 -2.49 -15.09 -0.86
CA ALA A 207 -2.36 -14.26 -2.07
C ALA A 207 -1.06 -13.46 -2.05
N SER A 208 -0.71 -12.85 -0.90
CA SER A 208 0.54 -12.09 -0.74
C SER A 208 1.78 -12.96 -0.93
N SER A 209 1.79 -14.19 -0.38
CA SER A 209 2.90 -15.13 -0.60
C SER A 209 3.01 -15.54 -2.07
N ALA A 210 1.90 -15.79 -2.74
CA ALA A 210 1.90 -16.12 -4.18
C ALA A 210 2.42 -14.94 -5.02
N LEU A 211 1.98 -13.71 -4.73
CA LEU A 211 2.49 -12.49 -5.37
C LEU A 211 3.99 -12.29 -5.14
N LEU A 212 4.45 -12.46 -3.88
CA LEU A 212 5.87 -12.30 -3.56
C LEU A 212 6.71 -13.32 -4.33
N ALA A 213 6.32 -14.59 -4.34
CA ALA A 213 6.98 -15.63 -5.12
C ALA A 213 7.05 -15.28 -6.61
N ALA A 214 5.93 -14.85 -7.20
CA ALA A 214 5.86 -14.47 -8.61
C ALA A 214 6.76 -13.27 -8.96
N PHE A 215 6.81 -12.23 -8.09
CA PHE A 215 7.62 -11.03 -8.32
C PHE A 215 9.12 -11.24 -8.08
N THR A 216 9.52 -12.23 -7.27
CA THR A 216 10.92 -12.44 -6.87
C THR A 216 11.54 -13.71 -7.43
N GLY A 217 10.75 -14.66 -7.91
CA GLY A 217 11.20 -15.99 -8.33
C GLY A 217 11.52 -16.95 -7.17
N LEU A 218 11.21 -16.55 -5.93
CA LEU A 218 11.37 -17.40 -4.74
C LEU A 218 10.34 -18.55 -4.73
N SER A 219 10.70 -19.64 -4.10
CA SER A 219 9.80 -20.79 -3.93
C SER A 219 8.70 -20.53 -2.89
N ALA A 220 7.64 -21.31 -2.93
CA ALA A 220 6.58 -21.24 -1.93
C ALA A 220 7.12 -21.51 -0.49
N GLU A 221 8.12 -22.37 -0.36
CA GLU A 221 8.76 -22.70 0.92
C GLU A 221 9.44 -21.49 1.56
N GLU A 222 10.04 -20.60 0.77
CA GLU A 222 10.76 -19.42 1.23
C GLU A 222 9.84 -18.27 1.65
N VAL A 223 8.65 -18.16 1.04
CA VAL A 223 7.78 -17.00 1.24
C VAL A 223 6.56 -17.26 2.12
N VAL A 224 6.24 -18.53 2.42
CA VAL A 224 5.01 -18.90 3.13
C VAL A 224 5.19 -18.90 4.63
N GLY A 225 4.35 -18.12 5.32
CA GLY A 225 4.26 -18.10 6.77
C GLY A 225 2.96 -18.71 7.32
N ARG A 226 2.87 -18.74 8.65
CA ARG A 226 1.72 -19.28 9.39
C ARG A 226 0.48 -18.38 9.35
N GLY A 227 0.63 -17.13 8.90
CA GLY A 227 -0.48 -16.17 8.85
C GLY A 227 -1.18 -16.05 10.20
N THR A 228 -2.46 -16.44 10.23
CA THR A 228 -3.30 -16.38 11.43
C THR A 228 -2.95 -17.41 12.53
N GLY A 229 -1.89 -18.21 12.35
CA GLY A 229 -1.41 -19.17 13.37
C GLY A 229 -1.79 -20.62 13.08
N ILE A 230 -1.75 -21.04 11.83
CA ILE A 230 -1.98 -22.44 11.41
C ILE A 230 -0.88 -23.39 11.89
N ASP A 231 -1.23 -24.65 12.09
CA ASP A 231 -0.30 -25.73 12.44
C ASP A 231 0.60 -26.16 11.26
N ASP A 232 1.50 -27.13 11.49
CA ASP A 232 2.46 -27.58 10.48
C ASP A 232 1.77 -28.26 9.28
N ALA A 233 0.73 -29.04 9.52
CA ALA A 233 -0.01 -29.75 8.48
C ALA A 233 -0.72 -28.75 7.54
N ARG A 234 -1.36 -27.75 8.09
CA ARG A 234 -1.97 -26.65 7.31
C ARG A 234 -0.92 -25.77 6.63
N LEU A 235 0.24 -25.56 7.24
CA LEU A 235 1.33 -24.83 6.61
C LEU A 235 1.80 -25.55 5.32
N ASP A 236 2.01 -26.86 5.40
CA ASP A 236 2.39 -27.67 4.24
C ASP A 236 1.28 -27.69 3.19
N HIS A 237 0.02 -27.73 3.61
CA HIS A 237 -1.12 -27.62 2.71
C HIS A 237 -1.13 -26.24 2.02
N LYS A 238 -0.95 -25.15 2.76
CA LYS A 238 -0.88 -23.78 2.23
C LYS A 238 0.25 -23.64 1.19
N ARG A 239 1.42 -24.23 1.43
CA ARG A 239 2.52 -24.28 0.45
C ARG A 239 2.09 -24.96 -0.87
N LYS A 240 1.40 -26.10 -0.78
CA LYS A 240 0.88 -26.81 -1.96
C LYS A 240 -0.18 -25.99 -2.71
N VAL A 241 -1.06 -25.28 -2.00
CA VAL A 241 -2.06 -24.38 -2.60
C VAL A 241 -1.36 -23.27 -3.38
N ILE A 242 -0.35 -22.63 -2.79
CA ILE A 242 0.42 -21.56 -3.44
C ILE A 242 1.21 -22.11 -4.64
N ALA A 243 1.87 -23.27 -4.52
CA ALA A 243 2.57 -23.89 -5.63
C ALA A 243 1.61 -24.20 -6.80
N ARG A 244 0.38 -24.65 -6.51
CA ARG A 244 -0.67 -24.87 -7.52
C ARG A 244 -1.10 -23.56 -8.17
N ALA A 245 -1.24 -22.47 -7.41
CA ALA A 245 -1.55 -21.15 -7.94
C ALA A 245 -0.45 -20.64 -8.88
N LEU A 246 0.81 -20.76 -8.49
CA LEU A 246 1.97 -20.37 -9.30
C LEU A 246 2.09 -21.21 -10.58
N ALA A 247 1.78 -22.52 -10.54
CA ALA A 247 1.82 -23.40 -11.69
C ALA A 247 0.80 -23.04 -12.78
N ARG A 248 -0.25 -22.27 -12.48
CA ARG A 248 -1.19 -21.74 -13.48
C ARG A 248 -0.53 -20.71 -14.41
N GLY A 249 0.58 -20.16 -13.99
CA GLY A 249 1.24 -19.05 -14.67
C GLY A 249 0.61 -17.69 -14.36
N THR A 250 1.39 -16.68 -14.56
CA THR A 250 0.96 -15.26 -14.53
C THR A 250 1.31 -14.64 -15.87
N GLY A 251 0.67 -13.56 -16.25
CA GLY A 251 1.11 -12.77 -17.40
C GLY A 251 2.46 -12.05 -17.12
N ASP A 252 2.91 -11.31 -18.11
CA ASP A 252 4.25 -10.71 -18.10
C ASP A 252 4.34 -9.39 -17.32
N THR A 253 3.20 -8.78 -16.98
CA THR A 253 3.14 -7.48 -16.30
C THR A 253 2.75 -7.61 -14.83
N ALA A 254 3.05 -6.57 -14.04
CA ALA A 254 2.61 -6.50 -12.65
C ALA A 254 1.07 -6.49 -12.53
N LEU A 255 0.36 -5.94 -13.52
CA LEU A 255 -1.10 -5.97 -13.56
C LEU A 255 -1.61 -7.39 -13.79
N ASP A 256 -1.00 -8.14 -14.72
CA ASP A 256 -1.36 -9.53 -14.98
C ASP A 256 -1.10 -10.41 -13.74
N THR A 257 0.03 -10.18 -13.07
CA THR A 257 0.37 -10.89 -11.82
C THR A 257 -0.64 -10.61 -10.72
N LEU A 258 -1.06 -9.34 -10.56
CA LEU A 258 -2.14 -8.97 -9.63
C LEU A 258 -3.48 -9.59 -10.02
N ALA A 259 -3.80 -9.64 -11.31
CA ALA A 259 -5.01 -10.28 -11.81
C ALA A 259 -5.05 -11.77 -11.46
N SER A 260 -3.95 -12.48 -11.71
CA SER A 260 -3.88 -13.92 -11.49
C SER A 260 -3.83 -14.31 -10.01
N LEU A 261 -3.02 -13.64 -9.19
CA LEU A 261 -2.64 -14.10 -7.85
C LEU A 261 -3.03 -13.15 -6.71
N GLY A 262 -3.54 -11.96 -7.02
CA GLY A 262 -3.73 -10.88 -6.05
C GLY A 262 -4.98 -10.98 -5.18
N GLY A 263 -5.42 -9.81 -4.75
CA GLY A 263 -6.64 -9.56 -3.99
C GLY A 263 -7.06 -8.11 -4.16
N LEU A 264 -8.33 -7.85 -3.96
CA LEU A 264 -8.92 -6.52 -4.23
C LEU A 264 -8.31 -5.45 -3.32
N GLU A 265 -8.15 -5.74 -2.02
CA GLU A 265 -7.55 -4.82 -1.06
C GLU A 265 -6.03 -4.66 -1.29
N ILE A 266 -5.34 -5.71 -1.77
CA ILE A 266 -3.92 -5.65 -2.12
C ILE A 266 -3.72 -4.74 -3.34
N ALA A 267 -4.57 -4.88 -4.36
CA ALA A 267 -4.56 -3.99 -5.52
C ALA A 267 -4.91 -2.55 -5.12
N ALA A 268 -5.90 -2.35 -4.24
CA ALA A 268 -6.25 -1.02 -3.74
C ALA A 268 -5.07 -0.37 -2.99
N MET A 269 -4.36 -1.10 -2.13
CA MET A 269 -3.15 -0.59 -1.47
C MET A 269 -2.05 -0.24 -2.49
N ALA A 270 -1.88 -1.04 -3.55
CA ALA A 270 -0.92 -0.71 -4.60
C ALA A 270 -1.30 0.60 -5.32
N GLY A 271 -2.58 0.80 -5.64
CA GLY A 271 -3.10 2.06 -6.17
C GLY A 271 -2.91 3.25 -5.23
N ALA A 272 -3.09 3.02 -3.92
CA ALA A 272 -2.83 4.02 -2.89
C ALA A 272 -1.35 4.46 -2.86
N CYS A 273 -0.41 3.52 -2.99
CA CYS A 273 1.02 3.83 -3.10
C CYS A 273 1.33 4.69 -4.34
N LEU A 274 0.74 4.37 -5.50
CA LEU A 274 0.90 5.16 -6.73
C LEU A 274 0.40 6.59 -6.55
N ALA A 275 -0.79 6.78 -6.00
CA ALA A 275 -1.39 8.10 -5.80
C ALA A 275 -0.63 8.94 -4.76
N ALA A 276 -0.19 8.33 -3.68
CA ALA A 276 0.60 8.99 -2.65
C ALA A 276 1.94 9.48 -3.22
N ALA A 277 2.66 8.64 -3.96
CA ALA A 277 3.91 9.00 -4.61
C ALA A 277 3.72 10.12 -5.65
N ALA A 278 2.68 10.02 -6.50
CA ALA A 278 2.34 11.08 -7.46
C ALA A 278 2.04 12.43 -6.78
N GLY A 279 1.54 12.37 -5.55
CA GLY A 279 1.22 13.54 -4.72
C GLY A 279 2.31 13.95 -3.74
N ARG A 280 3.56 13.46 -3.85
CA ARG A 280 4.65 13.72 -2.91
C ARG A 280 4.29 13.45 -1.44
N THR A 281 3.45 12.46 -1.19
CA THR A 281 2.99 12.10 0.14
C THR A 281 3.71 10.83 0.61
N PRO A 282 4.46 10.86 1.71
CA PRO A 282 5.10 9.67 2.28
C PRO A 282 4.07 8.59 2.62
N VAL A 283 4.39 7.34 2.28
CA VAL A 283 3.62 6.15 2.65
C VAL A 283 4.35 5.41 3.75
N LEU A 284 3.73 5.29 4.92
CA LEU A 284 4.25 4.45 5.98
C LEU A 284 3.65 3.04 5.83
N VAL A 285 4.50 2.13 5.35
CA VAL A 285 4.14 0.75 5.02
C VAL A 285 4.13 -0.09 6.28
N ASP A 286 3.07 -0.86 6.46
CA ASP A 286 2.87 -1.73 7.63
C ASP A 286 3.69 -3.04 7.53
N GLY A 287 3.03 -4.16 7.57
CA GLY A 287 3.61 -5.49 7.62
C GLY A 287 3.74 -6.15 6.24
N PHE A 288 3.67 -7.48 6.25
CA PHE A 288 3.92 -8.33 5.07
C PHE A 288 3.03 -7.98 3.88
N ILE A 289 1.71 -7.95 4.08
CA ILE A 289 0.74 -7.77 3.00
C ILE A 289 0.87 -6.37 2.38
N ALA A 290 0.98 -5.33 3.21
CA ALA A 290 1.19 -3.96 2.75
C ALA A 290 2.53 -3.80 2.00
N THR A 291 3.59 -4.50 2.43
CA THR A 291 4.89 -4.51 1.74
C THR A 291 4.80 -5.19 0.37
N VAL A 292 4.02 -6.28 0.25
CA VAL A 292 3.79 -6.93 -1.05
C VAL A 292 2.95 -6.05 -1.98
N ALA A 293 1.95 -5.34 -1.48
CA ALA A 293 1.21 -4.35 -2.25
C ALA A 293 2.12 -3.19 -2.73
N ALA A 294 3.01 -2.72 -1.85
CA ALA A 294 4.03 -1.74 -2.21
C ALA A 294 5.01 -2.28 -3.26
N LEU A 295 5.41 -3.56 -3.19
CA LEU A 295 6.22 -4.21 -4.21
C LEU A 295 5.51 -4.23 -5.57
N ALA A 296 4.23 -4.60 -5.60
CA ALA A 296 3.42 -4.57 -6.81
C ALA A 296 3.38 -3.17 -7.43
N SER A 297 3.19 -2.12 -6.62
CA SER A 297 3.19 -0.73 -7.09
C SER A 297 4.55 -0.31 -7.66
N THR A 298 5.66 -0.75 -7.08
CA THR A 298 7.02 -0.46 -7.59
C THR A 298 7.33 -1.21 -8.88
N ARG A 299 6.73 -2.38 -9.10
CA ARG A 299 6.80 -3.10 -10.38
C ARG A 299 6.04 -2.39 -11.50
N MET A 300 4.96 -1.67 -11.16
CA MET A 300 4.23 -0.82 -12.11
C MET A 300 4.96 0.52 -12.34
N ALA A 301 5.52 1.11 -11.30
CA ALA A 301 6.20 2.41 -11.35
C ALA A 301 7.36 2.45 -10.34
N PRO A 302 8.62 2.24 -10.78
CA PRO A 302 9.77 2.16 -9.88
C PRO A 302 9.95 3.37 -8.95
N GLY A 303 9.59 4.57 -9.38
CA GLY A 303 9.67 5.80 -8.59
C GLY A 303 8.80 5.80 -7.32
N VAL A 304 7.82 4.90 -7.20
CA VAL A 304 7.04 4.73 -5.95
C VAL A 304 7.95 4.40 -4.78
N ARG A 305 9.02 3.60 -5.02
CA ARG A 305 9.95 3.18 -3.97
C ARG A 305 10.51 4.34 -3.16
N ASP A 306 10.71 5.47 -3.79
CA ASP A 306 11.27 6.68 -3.19
C ASP A 306 10.36 7.33 -2.15
N TYR A 307 9.09 6.97 -2.12
CA TYR A 307 8.06 7.50 -1.21
C TYR A 307 7.66 6.52 -0.09
N LEU A 308 8.30 5.34 -0.02
CA LEU A 308 7.98 4.30 0.96
C LEU A 308 8.90 4.37 2.18
N VAL A 309 8.30 4.45 3.36
CA VAL A 309 8.96 4.26 4.66
C VAL A 309 8.40 2.99 5.29
N PHE A 310 9.24 2.05 5.70
CA PHE A 310 8.81 0.79 6.30
C PHE A 310 8.68 0.92 7.81
N GLY A 311 7.45 0.79 8.32
CA GLY A 311 7.13 1.06 9.73
C GLY A 311 7.75 0.03 10.67
N HIS A 312 7.58 -1.25 10.38
CA HIS A 312 8.11 -2.29 11.25
C HIS A 312 8.51 -3.54 10.48
N ARG A 313 9.33 -4.39 11.10
CA ARG A 313 9.55 -5.76 10.66
C ARG A 313 8.47 -6.64 11.28
N SER A 314 7.59 -7.17 10.45
CA SER A 314 6.61 -8.15 10.86
C SER A 314 7.27 -9.51 11.08
N ASP A 315 6.74 -10.28 12.04
CA ASP A 315 7.16 -11.66 12.32
C ASP A 315 6.56 -12.70 11.34
N GLU A 316 5.92 -12.22 10.27
CA GLU A 316 5.45 -13.08 9.16
C GLU A 316 6.64 -13.50 8.27
N ALA A 317 6.77 -14.79 7.98
CA ALA A 317 7.98 -15.38 7.39
C ALA A 317 8.42 -14.72 6.07
N GLY A 318 7.50 -14.43 5.15
CA GLY A 318 7.83 -13.81 3.87
C GLY A 318 8.19 -12.32 3.94
N HIS A 319 8.05 -11.68 5.11
CA HIS A 319 8.24 -10.22 5.19
C HIS A 319 9.71 -9.80 4.99
N GLY A 320 10.66 -10.60 5.48
CA GLY A 320 12.08 -10.36 5.26
C GLY A 320 12.42 -10.29 3.77
N GLU A 321 11.89 -11.23 2.99
CA GLU A 321 12.10 -11.32 1.55
C GLU A 321 11.41 -10.16 0.80
N ALA A 322 10.21 -9.78 1.23
CA ALA A 322 9.51 -8.62 0.66
C ALA A 322 10.27 -7.31 0.91
N LEU A 323 10.81 -7.11 2.11
CA LEU A 323 11.68 -5.98 2.44
C LEU A 323 12.98 -6.01 1.61
N ALA A 324 13.63 -7.17 1.47
CA ALA A 324 14.84 -7.32 0.67
C ALA A 324 14.60 -6.97 -0.80
N ALA A 325 13.47 -7.41 -1.38
CA ALA A 325 13.08 -7.11 -2.75
C ALA A 325 12.90 -5.60 -3.01
N LEU A 326 12.60 -4.82 -1.96
CA LEU A 326 12.42 -3.36 -2.00
C LEU A 326 13.64 -2.59 -1.48
N GLY A 327 14.69 -3.25 -0.96
CA GLY A 327 15.75 -2.60 -0.22
C GLY A 327 15.20 -1.82 0.99
N GLY A 328 14.22 -2.41 1.69
CA GLY A 328 13.50 -1.78 2.79
C GLY A 328 14.19 -1.98 4.13
N GLU A 329 14.34 -0.90 4.90
CA GLU A 329 14.84 -0.92 6.27
C GLU A 329 13.73 -0.53 7.25
N PRO A 330 13.13 -1.48 8.01
CA PRO A 330 12.04 -1.18 8.93
C PRO A 330 12.52 -0.36 10.12
N LEU A 331 11.64 0.55 10.60
CA LEU A 331 11.93 1.41 11.76
C LEU A 331 11.87 0.66 13.08
N LEU A 332 10.91 -0.27 13.23
CA LEU A 332 10.67 -1.04 14.45
C LEU A 332 10.79 -2.55 14.19
N SER A 333 11.14 -3.29 15.24
CA SER A 333 11.12 -4.76 15.27
C SER A 333 10.59 -5.22 16.64
N LEU A 334 9.27 -5.45 16.74
CA LEU A 334 8.57 -5.74 17.99
C LEU A 334 7.89 -7.12 17.99
N GLY A 335 8.17 -7.98 17.00
CA GLY A 335 7.52 -9.28 16.87
C GLY A 335 6.02 -9.20 16.51
N LEU A 336 5.57 -8.09 15.89
CA LEU A 336 4.18 -7.90 15.49
C LEU A 336 3.87 -8.68 14.21
N ARG A 337 2.63 -9.21 14.12
CA ARG A 337 2.12 -9.91 12.92
C ARG A 337 0.61 -9.77 12.76
N LEU A 338 0.03 -8.64 13.17
CA LEU A 338 -1.42 -8.44 13.18
C LEU A 338 -1.96 -7.96 11.82
N GLY A 339 -1.30 -6.99 11.16
CA GLY A 339 -1.85 -6.23 10.03
C GLY A 339 -2.62 -4.99 10.50
N GLU A 340 -3.68 -4.64 9.81
CA GLU A 340 -4.56 -3.48 10.06
C GLU A 340 -3.88 -2.10 9.87
N GLY A 341 -2.57 -2.03 9.57
CA GLY A 341 -1.76 -0.81 9.64
C GLY A 341 -1.16 -0.55 11.03
N SER A 342 -1.25 -1.55 11.93
CA SER A 342 -0.97 -1.37 13.35
C SER A 342 0.51 -1.13 13.66
N GLY A 343 1.43 -1.84 13.00
CA GLY A 343 2.86 -1.66 13.20
C GLY A 343 3.35 -0.31 12.64
N ALA A 344 2.78 0.11 11.50
CA ALA A 344 3.05 1.42 10.92
C ALA A 344 2.53 2.55 11.82
N ALA A 345 1.33 2.43 12.37
CA ALA A 345 0.79 3.43 13.30
C ALA A 345 1.69 3.59 14.53
N LEU A 346 2.26 2.50 15.06
CA LEU A 346 3.22 2.55 16.17
C LEU A 346 4.56 3.17 15.77
N ALA A 347 4.97 3.09 14.49
CA ALA A 347 6.18 3.70 13.97
C ALA A 347 6.01 5.19 13.62
N TYR A 348 4.79 5.67 13.38
CA TYR A 348 4.51 7.04 12.97
C TYR A 348 5.12 8.12 13.88
N PRO A 349 5.14 7.98 15.23
CA PRO A 349 5.78 8.97 16.09
C PRO A 349 7.26 9.21 15.78
N LEU A 350 7.97 8.25 15.17
CA LEU A 350 9.35 8.44 14.75
C LEU A 350 9.46 9.40 13.56
N LEU A 351 8.50 9.33 12.62
CA LEU A 351 8.43 10.27 11.50
C LEU A 351 8.12 11.69 12.01
N ALA A 352 7.15 11.80 12.91
CA ALA A 352 6.79 13.07 13.53
C ALA A 352 7.97 13.67 14.32
N SER A 353 8.70 12.84 15.09
CA SER A 353 9.89 13.25 15.82
C SER A 353 11.02 13.70 14.90
N ALA A 354 11.23 13.04 13.75
CA ALA A 354 12.21 13.44 12.76
C ALA A 354 11.92 14.84 12.19
N CYS A 355 10.65 15.12 11.88
CA CYS A 355 10.21 16.43 11.42
C CYS A 355 10.33 17.50 12.52
N ALA A 356 9.88 17.21 13.74
CA ALA A 356 9.94 18.13 14.88
C ALA A 356 11.39 18.47 15.25
N MET A 357 12.27 17.47 15.31
CA MET A 357 13.70 17.67 15.53
C MET A 357 14.28 18.66 14.52
N LEU A 358 13.98 18.48 13.24
CA LEU A 358 14.51 19.32 12.18
C LEU A 358 13.96 20.75 12.24
N SER A 359 12.69 20.94 12.62
CA SER A 359 12.03 22.26 12.64
C SER A 359 12.21 23.04 13.95
N GLU A 360 12.27 22.35 15.10
CA GLU A 360 12.14 22.97 16.42
C GLU A 360 13.44 23.03 17.21
N MET A 361 14.42 22.14 16.94
CA MET A 361 15.71 22.23 17.63
C MET A 361 16.43 23.53 17.27
N ALA A 362 17.03 24.16 18.28
CA ALA A 362 17.89 25.34 18.10
C ALA A 362 19.18 24.93 17.37
N THR A 363 19.70 25.84 16.55
CA THR A 363 21.07 25.73 16.05
C THR A 363 22.09 26.14 17.12
N PHE A 364 23.35 25.75 16.94
CA PHE A 364 24.43 26.23 17.83
C PHE A 364 24.46 27.76 17.94
N ALA A 365 24.22 28.45 16.82
CA ALA A 365 24.16 29.92 16.77
C ALA A 365 22.97 30.47 17.56
N ASP A 366 21.76 29.91 17.41
CA ASP A 366 20.56 30.39 18.10
C ASP A 366 20.66 30.13 19.62
N ALA A 367 21.27 29.04 20.04
CA ALA A 367 21.41 28.69 21.46
C ALA A 367 22.60 29.34 22.15
N GLY A 368 23.51 30.00 21.42
CA GLY A 368 24.74 30.55 21.96
C GLY A 368 25.69 29.48 22.55
N VAL A 369 25.59 28.23 22.02
CA VAL A 369 26.42 27.10 22.43
C VAL A 369 27.63 27.04 21.51
N GLU A 370 28.84 26.90 22.09
CA GLU A 370 30.04 26.69 21.28
C GLU A 370 29.95 25.39 20.49
N GLY A 371 30.06 25.48 19.15
CA GLY A 371 30.13 24.33 18.27
C GLY A 371 31.43 23.54 18.50
N GLY A 372 31.36 22.23 18.46
CA GLY A 372 32.56 21.41 18.42
C GLY A 372 33.39 21.66 17.14
N PRO A 373 34.65 21.22 17.11
CA PRO A 373 35.46 21.33 15.89
C PRO A 373 34.72 20.68 14.73
N SER A 374 34.61 21.40 13.61
CA SER A 374 34.10 20.89 12.33
C SER A 374 34.91 19.65 11.95
N ALA A 375 34.18 18.52 11.69
CA ALA A 375 34.80 17.26 11.26
C ALA A 375 35.41 17.38 9.86
#